data_cc77bdd48534446bff5f4ffd3a6fd9b1
#
_entry.id   cc77bdd48534446bff5f4ffd3a6fd9b1
#
_cell.length_a   1.000
_cell.length_b   1.000
_cell.length_c   1.000
_cell.angle_alpha   90.00
_cell.angle_beta   90.00
_cell.angle_gamma   90.00
#
_symmetry.space_group_name_H-M   'P 1'
#
loop_
_entity.id
_entity.type
_entity.pdbx_description
1 polymer ?
#
loop_
_entity_poly.entity_id
_entity_poly.type
_entity_poly.pdbx_seq_one_letter_code
_entity_poly.pdbx_strand_id
1 'polypeptide(L)'
;MRRGGELIREARLRAGLTQKELSELTGRERSVIARWEQGVISPPIDSLMEIIHACGFDLPLTLMPVDKSADEELREALLETPSERVARLLQELGPKRGRPRR
;
A
#
# COMPACT_ATOMS: atom_id res chain seq x y z
N MET A 1 6.58 3.28 -11.40
CA MET A 1 6.41 2.10 -10.64
C MET A 1 5.24 1.31 -11.08
N ARG A 2 5.38 0.07 -11.27
CA ARG A 2 4.30 -0.75 -11.80
C ARG A 2 3.69 -1.67 -10.76
N ARG A 3 3.80 -1.27 -9.51
CA ARG A 3 3.40 -2.15 -8.43
C ARG A 3 1.94 -2.53 -8.45
N GLY A 4 1.06 -1.58 -8.78
CA GLY A 4 -0.37 -1.89 -8.82
C GLY A 4 -0.71 -2.92 -9.87
N GLY A 5 -0.14 -2.78 -11.05
CA GLY A 5 -0.38 -3.74 -12.12
C GLY A 5 0.19 -5.11 -11.81
N GLU A 6 1.35 -5.14 -11.16
CA GLU A 6 1.95 -6.39 -10.76
C GLU A 6 1.09 -7.12 -9.72
N LEU A 7 0.50 -6.37 -8.80
CA LEU A 7 -0.40 -6.97 -7.82
C LEU A 7 -1.65 -7.53 -8.46
N ILE A 8 -2.20 -6.83 -9.44
CA ILE A 8 -3.36 -7.34 -10.18
C ILE A 8 -3.01 -8.65 -10.85
N ARG A 9 -1.87 -8.67 -11.52
CA ARG A 9 -1.46 -9.89 -12.23
C ARG A 9 -1.23 -11.03 -11.28
N GLU A 10 -0.57 -10.77 -10.17
CA GLU A 10 -0.31 -11.80 -9.18
C GLU A 10 -1.60 -12.35 -8.60
N ALA A 11 -2.52 -11.48 -8.21
CA ALA A 11 -3.79 -11.92 -7.63
C ALA A 11 -4.60 -12.73 -8.64
N ARG A 12 -4.60 -12.27 -9.90
CA ARG A 12 -5.31 -12.95 -10.96
C ARG A 12 -4.76 -14.37 -11.16
N LEU A 13 -3.44 -14.47 -11.26
CA LEU A 13 -2.81 -15.78 -11.49
C LEU A 13 -3.01 -16.72 -10.31
N ARG A 14 -2.95 -16.20 -9.09
CA ARG A 14 -3.20 -17.02 -7.91
C ARG A 14 -4.64 -17.50 -7.85
N ALA A 15 -5.56 -16.69 -8.35
CA ALA A 15 -6.96 -17.07 -8.39
C ALA A 15 -7.28 -18.01 -9.55
N GLY A 16 -6.31 -18.22 -10.45
CA GLY A 16 -6.51 -19.10 -11.59
C GLY A 16 -7.37 -18.49 -12.69
N LEU A 17 -7.38 -17.15 -12.79
CA LEU A 17 -8.23 -16.48 -13.75
C LEU A 17 -7.44 -15.98 -14.95
N THR A 18 -8.08 -15.99 -16.11
CA THR A 18 -7.53 -15.32 -17.28
C THR A 18 -7.89 -13.84 -17.20
N GLN A 19 -7.25 -13.04 -18.04
CA GLN A 19 -7.60 -11.61 -18.11
C GLN A 19 -9.06 -11.43 -18.51
N LYS A 20 -9.54 -12.28 -19.39
CA LYS A 20 -10.93 -12.23 -19.81
C LYS A 20 -11.88 -12.54 -18.67
N GLU A 21 -11.56 -13.57 -17.91
CA GLU A 21 -12.39 -13.93 -16.77
C GLU A 21 -12.40 -12.84 -15.71
N LEU A 22 -11.25 -12.23 -15.46
CA LEU A 22 -11.19 -11.13 -14.52
C LEU A 22 -11.98 -9.94 -15.02
N SER A 23 -11.91 -9.69 -16.33
CA SER A 23 -12.69 -8.62 -16.94
C SER A 23 -14.19 -8.84 -16.70
N GLU A 24 -14.65 -10.05 -16.92
CA GLU A 24 -16.05 -10.38 -16.72
C GLU A 24 -16.45 -10.28 -15.26
N LEU A 25 -15.58 -10.70 -14.36
CA LEU A 25 -15.88 -10.69 -12.95
C LEU A 25 -15.96 -9.29 -12.40
N THR A 26 -15.12 -8.38 -12.86
CA THR A 26 -15.03 -7.03 -12.31
C THR A 26 -15.78 -5.99 -13.12
N GLY A 27 -16.25 -6.36 -14.31
CA GLY A 27 -16.93 -5.41 -15.17
C GLY A 27 -16.00 -4.42 -15.86
N ARG A 28 -14.70 -4.66 -15.82
CA ARG A 28 -13.75 -3.76 -16.46
C ARG A 28 -13.29 -4.34 -17.78
N GLU A 29 -12.91 -3.48 -18.70
CA GLU A 29 -12.50 -3.92 -20.02
C GLU A 29 -11.19 -4.68 -19.93
N ARG A 30 -11.09 -5.74 -20.68
CA ARG A 30 -9.88 -6.56 -20.70
C ARG A 30 -8.66 -5.76 -21.13
N SER A 31 -8.83 -4.85 -22.10
CA SER A 31 -7.71 -4.03 -22.58
C SER A 31 -7.16 -3.14 -21.49
N VAL A 32 -8.03 -2.66 -20.60
CA VAL A 32 -7.60 -1.82 -19.48
C VAL A 32 -6.80 -2.66 -18.49
N ILE A 33 -7.30 -3.85 -18.17
CA ILE A 33 -6.60 -4.75 -17.25
C ILE A 33 -5.22 -5.09 -17.83
N ALA A 34 -5.16 -5.37 -19.13
CA ALA A 34 -3.89 -5.71 -19.77
C ALA A 34 -2.89 -4.56 -19.67
N ARG A 35 -3.34 -3.32 -19.88
CA ARG A 35 -2.44 -2.18 -19.79
C ARG A 35 -1.95 -1.97 -18.37
N TRP A 36 -2.81 -2.18 -17.38
CA TRP A 36 -2.41 -2.08 -15.99
C TRP A 36 -1.35 -3.13 -15.67
N GLU A 37 -1.58 -4.37 -16.09
CA GLU A 37 -0.64 -5.45 -15.81
C GLU A 37 0.69 -5.24 -16.51
N GLN A 38 0.68 -4.61 -17.67
CA GLN A 38 1.90 -4.33 -18.40
C GLN A 38 2.65 -3.10 -17.88
N GLY A 39 2.01 -2.34 -17.00
CA GLY A 39 2.64 -1.14 -16.47
C GLY A 39 2.57 0.06 -17.38
N VAL A 40 1.73 0.00 -18.41
CA VAL A 40 1.56 1.14 -19.31
C VAL A 40 0.84 2.27 -18.60
N ILE A 41 -0.15 1.92 -17.80
CA ILE A 41 -0.92 2.86 -16.99
C ILE A 41 -1.06 2.27 -15.60
N SER A 42 -1.01 3.11 -14.58
CA SER A 42 -1.20 2.65 -13.21
C SER A 42 -2.69 2.64 -12.86
N PRO A 43 -3.19 1.61 -12.21
CA PRO A 43 -4.60 1.58 -11.83
C PRO A 43 -4.87 2.55 -10.69
N PRO A 44 -6.04 3.21 -10.70
CA PRO A 44 -6.44 3.98 -9.53
C PRO A 44 -6.56 3.05 -8.32
N ILE A 45 -6.32 3.60 -7.14
CA ILE A 45 -6.28 2.76 -5.95
C ILE A 45 -7.60 2.07 -5.66
N ASP A 46 -8.71 2.73 -5.89
CA ASP A 46 -10.01 2.10 -5.65
C ASP A 46 -10.24 0.93 -6.60
N SER A 47 -9.85 1.10 -7.86
CA SER A 47 -9.96 0.02 -8.82
C SER A 47 -9.05 -1.14 -8.46
N LEU A 48 -7.84 -0.82 -8.00
CA LEU A 48 -6.89 -1.84 -7.58
C LEU A 48 -7.48 -2.68 -6.45
N MET A 49 -8.05 -2.03 -5.44
CA MET A 49 -8.61 -2.74 -4.30
C MET A 49 -9.79 -3.60 -4.71
N GLU A 50 -10.65 -3.10 -5.59
CA GLU A 50 -11.79 -3.87 -6.07
C GLU A 50 -11.35 -5.13 -6.78
N ILE A 51 -10.33 -5.01 -7.62
CA ILE A 51 -9.85 -6.15 -8.38
C ILE A 51 -9.20 -7.18 -7.46
N ILE A 52 -8.39 -6.71 -6.51
CA ILE A 52 -7.75 -7.60 -5.55
C ILE A 52 -8.80 -8.37 -4.75
N HIS A 53 -9.85 -7.68 -4.30
CA HIS A 53 -10.91 -8.32 -3.56
C HIS A 53 -11.68 -9.33 -4.43
N ALA A 54 -11.91 -8.99 -5.68
CA ALA A 54 -12.61 -9.89 -6.59
C ALA A 54 -11.83 -11.18 -6.80
N CYS A 55 -10.51 -11.12 -6.69
CA CYS A 55 -9.67 -12.31 -6.82
C CYS A 55 -9.60 -13.11 -5.51
N GLY A 56 -10.22 -12.61 -4.44
CA GLY A 56 -10.24 -13.32 -3.17
C GLY A 56 -9.13 -12.93 -2.21
N PHE A 57 -8.46 -11.81 -2.48
CA PHE A 57 -7.37 -11.36 -1.63
C PHE A 57 -7.69 -10.01 -1.03
N ASP A 58 -6.96 -9.64 -0.01
CA ASP A 58 -7.10 -8.36 0.62
C ASP A 58 -5.83 -7.55 0.38
N LEU A 59 -5.98 -6.23 0.31
CA LEU A 59 -4.85 -5.35 0.16
C LEU A 59 -4.95 -4.30 1.26
N PRO A 60 -4.44 -4.61 2.44
CA PRO A 60 -4.55 -3.65 3.54
C PRO A 60 -3.67 -2.43 3.27
N LEU A 61 -4.27 -1.27 3.39
CA LEU A 61 -3.56 -0.02 3.19
C LEU A 61 -3.48 0.70 4.51
N THR A 62 -2.30 0.74 5.09
CA THR A 62 -2.09 1.45 6.34
C THR A 62 -0.93 2.40 6.16
N LEU A 63 -1.03 3.54 6.84
CA LEU A 63 0.05 4.49 6.80
C LEU A 63 1.14 4.02 7.74
N MET A 64 2.35 3.99 7.21
CA MET A 64 3.50 3.61 7.99
C MET A 64 4.56 4.69 7.84
N PRO A 65 5.37 4.91 8.86
CA PRO A 65 6.45 5.88 8.72
C PRO A 65 7.39 5.46 7.60
N VAL A 66 7.92 6.45 6.92
CA VAL A 66 8.91 6.16 5.89
C VAL A 66 10.17 5.64 6.57
N ASP A 67 10.72 4.54 6.03
CA ASP A 67 11.93 3.99 6.57
C ASP A 67 13.08 4.92 6.36
N LYS A 68 13.87 5.14 7.42
CA LYS A 68 15.10 5.87 7.32
C LYS A 68 16.25 4.90 7.41
N SER A 69 17.39 5.28 6.89
CA SER A 69 18.54 4.41 7.00
C SER A 69 18.94 4.31 8.49
N ALA A 70 19.51 3.18 8.85
CA ALA A 70 19.96 2.98 10.22
C ALA A 70 20.97 4.05 10.65
N ASP A 71 21.80 4.51 9.69
CA ASP A 71 22.78 5.54 9.97
C ASP A 71 22.12 6.85 10.33
N GLU A 72 21.06 7.22 9.62
CA GLU A 72 20.33 8.43 9.92
C GLU A 72 19.68 8.38 11.27
N GLU A 73 19.06 7.25 11.57
CA GLU A 73 18.40 7.07 12.85
C GLU A 73 19.41 7.12 13.99
N LEU A 74 20.53 6.49 13.81
CA LEU A 74 21.57 6.50 14.84
C LEU A 74 22.11 7.89 15.04
N ARG A 75 22.36 8.62 13.96
CA ARG A 75 22.88 9.97 14.07
C ARG A 75 21.90 10.87 14.82
N GLU A 76 20.62 10.78 14.49
CA GLU A 76 19.62 11.58 15.18
C GLU A 76 19.57 11.24 16.65
N ALA A 77 19.63 9.95 16.96
CA ALA A 77 19.57 9.52 18.35
C ALA A 77 20.79 10.00 19.14
N LEU A 78 21.96 10.05 18.50
CA LEU A 78 23.15 10.49 19.18
C LEU A 78 23.18 12.00 19.39
N LEU A 79 22.49 12.75 18.54
CA LEU A 79 22.46 14.20 18.67
C LEU A 79 21.38 14.69 19.63
N GLU A 80 20.43 13.87 19.98
CA GLU A 80 19.38 14.26 20.89
C GLU A 80 19.78 14.02 22.33
N THR A 81 19.40 14.93 23.24
CA THR A 81 19.48 14.61 24.66
C THR A 81 18.37 13.64 24.99
N PRO A 82 18.49 12.94 26.13
CA PRO A 82 17.39 12.05 26.55
C PRO A 82 16.05 12.77 26.68
N SER A 83 16.07 13.99 27.20
CA SER A 83 14.83 14.76 27.32
C SER A 83 14.22 15.08 25.96
N GLU A 84 15.04 15.46 25.02
CA GLU A 84 14.57 15.75 23.68
C GLU A 84 13.98 14.52 23.02
N ARG A 85 14.62 13.37 23.22
CA ARG A 85 14.12 12.13 22.66
C ARG A 85 12.76 11.77 23.22
N VAL A 86 12.60 11.91 24.52
CA VAL A 86 11.32 11.60 25.17
C VAL A 86 10.25 12.56 24.67
N ALA A 87 10.57 13.85 24.57
CA ALA A 87 9.61 14.82 24.07
C ALA A 87 9.15 14.51 22.67
N ARG A 88 10.08 14.10 21.80
CA ARG A 88 9.76 13.75 20.44
C ARG A 88 8.83 12.54 20.39
N LEU A 89 9.13 11.53 21.18
CA LEU A 89 8.31 10.32 21.20
C LEU A 89 6.90 10.61 21.72
N LEU A 90 6.79 11.44 22.72
CA LEU A 90 5.48 11.78 23.23
C LEU A 90 4.66 12.56 22.21
N GLN A 91 5.33 13.42 21.46
CA GLN A 91 4.65 14.16 20.42
C GLN A 91 4.14 13.24 19.33
N GLU A 92 4.90 12.25 18.97
CA GLU A 92 4.50 11.30 17.93
C GLU A 92 3.35 10.40 18.36
N LEU A 93 3.34 10.02 19.64
CA LEU A 93 2.34 9.09 20.09
C LEU A 93 1.10 9.71 20.69
N GLY A 94 1.28 10.80 21.40
CA GLY A 94 0.19 11.37 22.16
C GLY A 94 -1.02 11.82 21.37
N PRO A 95 -0.85 12.73 20.42
CA PRO A 95 -2.01 13.24 19.70
C PRO A 95 -2.74 12.16 18.93
N LYS A 96 -2.01 11.22 18.41
CA LYS A 96 -2.62 10.18 17.63
C LYS A 96 -3.45 9.30 18.48
N ARG A 97 -3.03 9.11 19.75
CA ARG A 97 -3.78 8.23 20.52
C ARG A 97 -5.00 8.85 20.98
N GLY A 98 -5.10 10.11 21.06
CA GLY A 98 -6.28 10.74 21.56
C GLY A 98 -7.41 10.70 20.66
N ARG A 99 -7.25 10.31 19.40
CA ARG A 99 -8.30 10.44 18.62
C ARG A 99 -9.02 9.38 18.26
N PRO A 100 -8.86 8.43 18.34
CA PRO A 100 -9.63 7.48 17.82
C PRO A 100 -10.81 7.26 18.38
N ARG A 101 -11.14 7.22 19.03
CA ARG A 101 -12.13 6.84 19.47
C ARG A 101 -13.11 7.42 19.29
N ARG A 102 -13.60 7.43 18.88
CA ARG A 102 -14.59 7.87 18.78
C ARG A 102 -15.16 7.73 17.96
#